data_2fa2d0f4a780bb728a8f0769493b3770
#
_entry.id   2fa2d0f4a780bb728a8f0769493b3770
#
_cell.length_a   1.000
_cell.length_b   1.000
_cell.length_c   1.000
_cell.angle_alpha   90.00
_cell.angle_beta   90.00
_cell.angle_gamma   90.00
#
_symmetry.space_group_name_H-M   'P 1'
#
loop_
_entity.id
_entity.type
_entity.pdbx_description
1 polymer ?
#
loop_
_entity_poly.entity_id
_entity_poly.type
_entity_poly.pdbx_seq_one_letter_code
_entity_poly.pdbx_strand_id
1 'polypeptide(L)'
;MDQGESPTTIARILGTDRSSLYRWRQAARTAAGLAAKPQPGPTPRLSDEQLLQLERLLQRGAKAHGWPNQLWTAARVAVLLRRHFGVSYHPDHLRRALRARLGWTSQKPRRRAKERDEDGIARWLRQDFPRVVGAAWRRSAYLVLLDESGFQLTPSVRRTLAKRGHTPVLDAWDRRDRISAISAITVSPRRHRLNLHFQLLPDNANVQAEDVVEYLRGLRAVLRAPMTVLWDRNQIHGRSKVVKAYLAQHPEVVTEDFPAYAPELNPDEGVWGWAKYGRLSNLAADNTDVLRDHLIDLLVQLKLDPELLASFIEETNLPLAL
;
A
#
# COMPACT_ATOMS: atom_id res chain seq x y z
N MET A 1 -56.94 8.86 -6.62
CA MET A 1 -58.06 8.00 -6.13
C MET A 1 -58.40 8.31 -4.68
N ASP A 2 -57.45 8.65 -3.86
CA ASP A 2 -57.68 8.96 -2.44
C ASP A 2 -58.22 10.39 -2.22
N GLN A 3 -58.25 11.23 -3.28
CA GLN A 3 -58.87 12.57 -3.28
C GLN A 3 -60.23 12.63 -3.97
N GLY A 4 -60.93 11.49 -4.16
CA GLY A 4 -62.27 11.43 -4.66
C GLY A 4 -62.50 11.39 -6.18
N GLU A 5 -61.40 11.50 -6.97
CA GLU A 5 -61.46 11.44 -8.44
C GLU A 5 -61.80 10.03 -8.95
N SER A 6 -62.63 9.96 -9.99
CA SER A 6 -63.01 8.68 -10.55
C SER A 6 -61.88 7.99 -11.29
N PRO A 7 -61.72 6.66 -11.20
CA PRO A 7 -60.70 5.92 -11.95
C PRO A 7 -60.76 6.16 -13.46
N THR A 8 -61.96 6.43 -14.01
CA THR A 8 -62.13 6.73 -15.43
C THR A 8 -61.53 8.09 -15.81
N THR A 9 -61.72 9.09 -14.95
CA THR A 9 -61.16 10.44 -15.15
C THR A 9 -59.64 10.41 -15.07
N ILE A 10 -59.09 9.72 -14.06
CA ILE A 10 -57.63 9.59 -13.89
C ILE A 10 -56.99 8.84 -15.08
N ALA A 11 -57.63 7.73 -15.55
CA ALA A 11 -57.14 6.96 -16.69
C ALA A 11 -57.08 7.82 -17.96
N ARG A 12 -58.07 8.65 -18.18
CA ARG A 12 -58.11 9.59 -19.32
C ARG A 12 -57.01 10.66 -19.22
N ILE A 13 -56.81 11.26 -18.03
CA ILE A 13 -55.79 12.29 -17.81
C ILE A 13 -54.38 11.72 -18.01
N LEU A 14 -54.11 10.50 -17.52
CA LEU A 14 -52.78 9.85 -17.59
C LEU A 14 -52.56 9.07 -18.89
N GLY A 15 -53.54 9.03 -19.81
CA GLY A 15 -53.41 8.28 -21.06
C GLY A 15 -53.19 6.78 -20.87
N THR A 16 -53.79 6.18 -19.81
CA THR A 16 -53.61 4.77 -19.46
C THR A 16 -54.91 4.03 -19.26
N ASP A 17 -54.89 2.70 -19.20
CA ASP A 17 -56.09 1.87 -18.94
C ASP A 17 -56.52 1.90 -17.46
N ARG A 18 -57.82 1.81 -17.23
CA ARG A 18 -58.36 1.65 -15.88
C ARG A 18 -57.78 0.46 -15.12
N SER A 19 -57.53 -0.65 -15.82
CA SER A 19 -56.91 -1.87 -15.27
C SER A 19 -55.48 -1.60 -14.74
N SER A 20 -54.71 -0.72 -15.40
CA SER A 20 -53.38 -0.29 -14.94
C SER A 20 -53.48 0.50 -13.63
N LEU A 21 -54.46 1.38 -13.49
CA LEU A 21 -54.65 2.14 -12.25
C LEU A 21 -54.96 1.22 -11.06
N TYR A 22 -55.81 0.23 -11.25
CA TYR A 22 -56.13 -0.74 -10.19
C TYR A 22 -54.89 -1.58 -9.81
N ARG A 23 -54.12 -2.03 -10.79
CA ARG A 23 -52.82 -2.74 -10.56
C ARG A 23 -51.83 -1.86 -9.78
N TRP A 24 -51.67 -0.60 -10.16
CA TRP A 24 -50.81 0.34 -9.46
C TRP A 24 -51.27 0.64 -8.05
N ARG A 25 -52.56 0.80 -7.83
CA ARG A 25 -53.14 0.97 -6.49
C ARG A 25 -52.89 -0.24 -5.61
N GLN A 26 -53.04 -1.43 -6.15
CA GLN A 26 -52.72 -2.67 -5.43
C GLN A 26 -51.22 -2.78 -5.14
N ALA A 27 -50.34 -2.45 -6.10
CA ALA A 27 -48.92 -2.43 -5.93
C ALA A 27 -48.45 -1.39 -4.90
N ALA A 28 -49.10 -0.20 -4.87
CA ALA A 28 -48.80 0.86 -3.91
C ALA A 28 -49.07 0.50 -2.43
N ARG A 29 -49.72 -0.62 -2.15
CA ARG A 29 -49.91 -1.13 -0.79
C ARG A 29 -48.62 -1.61 -0.12
N THR A 30 -47.54 -1.82 -0.88
CA THR A 30 -46.23 -2.19 -0.37
C THR A 30 -45.20 -1.11 -0.74
N ALA A 31 -44.28 -0.82 0.16
CA ALA A 31 -43.27 0.22 -0.04
C ALA A 31 -42.44 0.05 -1.34
N ALA A 32 -42.26 -1.18 -1.83
CA ALA A 32 -41.53 -1.51 -3.06
C ALA A 32 -42.43 -1.74 -4.29
N GLY A 33 -43.76 -1.70 -4.14
CA GLY A 33 -44.69 -2.18 -5.18
C GLY A 33 -44.74 -1.31 -6.44
N LEU A 34 -44.45 -0.02 -6.33
CA LEU A 34 -44.36 0.93 -7.45
C LEU A 34 -42.93 1.15 -7.93
N ALA A 35 -41.91 0.52 -7.30
CA ALA A 35 -40.57 0.63 -7.74
C ALA A 35 -40.40 0.02 -9.14
N ALA A 36 -39.62 0.69 -10.00
CA ALA A 36 -39.31 0.19 -11.33
C ALA A 36 -38.62 -1.17 -11.21
N LYS A 37 -39.23 -2.22 -11.76
CA LYS A 37 -38.59 -3.53 -11.83
C LYS A 37 -37.42 -3.45 -12.84
N PRO A 38 -36.22 -3.87 -12.48
CA PRO A 38 -35.16 -3.94 -13.44
C PRO A 38 -35.57 -4.86 -14.58
N GLN A 39 -35.39 -4.41 -15.83
CA GLN A 39 -35.64 -5.25 -16.97
C GLN A 39 -34.69 -6.46 -16.92
N PRO A 40 -35.18 -7.69 -17.14
CA PRO A 40 -34.34 -8.86 -17.23
C PRO A 40 -33.37 -8.64 -18.38
N GLY A 41 -32.07 -8.63 -18.05
CA GLY A 41 -31.00 -8.57 -19.05
C GLY A 41 -30.97 -9.86 -19.91
N PRO A 42 -30.21 -9.87 -21.00
CA PRO A 42 -30.03 -11.08 -21.80
C PRO A 42 -29.50 -12.23 -20.95
N THR A 43 -29.98 -13.42 -21.19
CA THR A 43 -29.51 -14.63 -20.48
C THR A 43 -28.00 -14.75 -20.54
N PRO A 44 -27.30 -14.90 -19.41
CA PRO A 44 -25.84 -15.05 -19.38
C PRO A 44 -25.41 -16.25 -20.23
N ARG A 45 -24.38 -16.06 -21.05
CA ARG A 45 -23.83 -17.15 -21.90
C ARG A 45 -23.08 -18.21 -21.11
N LEU A 46 -22.73 -17.95 -19.86
CA LEU A 46 -22.10 -18.88 -18.94
C LEU A 46 -23.05 -19.17 -17.78
N SER A 47 -23.23 -20.45 -17.48
CA SER A 47 -23.93 -20.88 -16.26
C SER A 47 -23.08 -20.58 -15.01
N ASP A 48 -23.69 -20.64 -13.82
CA ASP A 48 -22.97 -20.45 -12.56
C ASP A 48 -21.93 -21.54 -12.33
N GLU A 49 -22.22 -22.78 -12.73
CA GLU A 49 -21.26 -23.90 -12.70
C GLU A 49 -20.04 -23.64 -13.59
N GLN A 50 -20.29 -23.16 -14.82
CA GLN A 50 -19.19 -22.79 -15.73
C GLN A 50 -18.36 -21.63 -15.20
N LEU A 51 -18.95 -20.69 -14.47
CA LEU A 51 -18.21 -19.62 -13.82
C LEU A 51 -17.33 -20.11 -12.68
N LEU A 52 -17.84 -20.99 -11.83
CA LEU A 52 -17.03 -21.64 -10.79
C LEU A 52 -15.87 -22.46 -11.38
N GLN A 53 -16.14 -23.15 -12.49
CA GLN A 53 -15.09 -23.87 -13.20
C GLN A 53 -14.05 -22.90 -13.81
N LEU A 54 -14.49 -21.79 -14.40
CA LEU A 54 -13.59 -20.73 -14.89
C LEU A 54 -12.71 -20.20 -13.77
N GLU A 55 -13.27 -19.91 -12.61
CA GLU A 55 -12.50 -19.41 -11.46
C GLU A 55 -11.40 -20.39 -11.05
N ARG A 56 -11.71 -21.68 -10.95
CA ARG A 56 -10.70 -22.73 -10.68
C ARG A 56 -9.58 -22.74 -11.75
N LEU A 57 -9.94 -22.56 -13.02
CA LEU A 57 -8.96 -22.49 -14.11
C LEU A 57 -8.08 -21.23 -13.96
N LEU A 58 -8.65 -20.07 -13.62
CA LEU A 58 -7.91 -18.84 -13.43
C LEU A 58 -6.96 -18.91 -12.22
N GLN A 59 -7.38 -19.54 -11.12
CA GLN A 59 -6.55 -19.74 -9.90
C GLN A 59 -5.32 -20.61 -10.18
N ARG A 60 -5.34 -21.51 -11.15
CA ARG A 60 -4.15 -22.28 -11.58
C ARG A 60 -3.06 -21.40 -12.20
N GLY A 61 -3.40 -20.17 -12.56
CA GLY A 61 -2.49 -19.22 -13.18
C GLY A 61 -2.32 -19.40 -14.68
N ALA A 62 -1.93 -18.32 -15.36
CA ALA A 62 -1.84 -18.32 -16.83
C ALA A 62 -0.80 -19.31 -17.37
N LYS A 63 0.31 -19.53 -16.67
CA LYS A 63 1.33 -20.52 -17.07
C LYS A 63 0.78 -21.94 -17.21
N ALA A 64 -0.13 -22.34 -16.33
CA ALA A 64 -0.76 -23.67 -16.38
C ALA A 64 -1.59 -23.91 -17.66
N HIS A 65 -1.87 -22.86 -18.42
CA HIS A 65 -2.64 -22.88 -19.65
C HIS A 65 -1.80 -22.58 -20.92
N GLY A 66 -0.44 -22.62 -20.79
CA GLY A 66 0.50 -22.48 -21.90
C GLY A 66 0.98 -21.06 -22.18
N TRP A 67 0.70 -20.08 -21.30
CA TRP A 67 1.30 -18.74 -21.43
C TRP A 67 2.68 -18.65 -20.75
N PRO A 68 3.60 -17.80 -21.26
CA PRO A 68 4.98 -17.74 -20.72
C PRO A 68 5.08 -17.07 -19.34
N ASN A 69 4.02 -16.39 -18.89
CA ASN A 69 4.00 -15.64 -17.63
C ASN A 69 2.63 -15.75 -16.93
N GLN A 70 2.55 -15.30 -15.69
CA GLN A 70 1.32 -15.32 -14.85
C GLN A 70 0.37 -14.14 -15.12
N LEU A 71 0.50 -13.45 -16.25
CA LEU A 71 -0.34 -12.31 -16.58
C LEU A 71 -1.70 -12.77 -17.11
N TRP A 72 -2.77 -12.49 -16.38
CA TRP A 72 -4.13 -12.57 -16.89
C TRP A 72 -4.54 -11.26 -17.56
N THR A 73 -4.97 -11.36 -18.80
CA THR A 73 -5.66 -10.28 -19.52
C THR A 73 -7.05 -10.76 -19.94
N ALA A 74 -7.98 -9.83 -20.13
CA ALA A 74 -9.32 -10.21 -20.60
C ALA A 74 -9.27 -11.00 -21.92
N ALA A 75 -8.30 -10.70 -22.81
CA ALA A 75 -8.10 -11.44 -24.04
C ALA A 75 -7.67 -12.90 -23.77
N ARG A 76 -6.73 -13.13 -22.84
CA ARG A 76 -6.32 -14.52 -22.48
C ARG A 76 -7.47 -15.30 -21.84
N VAL A 77 -8.25 -14.66 -20.97
CA VAL A 77 -9.44 -15.27 -20.37
C VAL A 77 -10.49 -15.58 -21.44
N ALA A 78 -10.69 -14.72 -22.44
CA ALA A 78 -11.59 -15.01 -23.56
C ALA A 78 -11.14 -16.23 -24.39
N VAL A 79 -9.81 -16.38 -24.61
CA VAL A 79 -9.27 -17.59 -25.25
C VAL A 79 -9.53 -18.82 -24.39
N LEU A 80 -9.34 -18.75 -23.07
CA LEU A 80 -9.60 -19.85 -22.16
C LEU A 80 -11.07 -20.28 -22.19
N LEU A 81 -12.00 -19.32 -22.17
CA LEU A 81 -13.44 -19.54 -22.25
C LEU A 81 -13.82 -20.26 -23.55
N ARG A 82 -13.29 -19.81 -24.68
CA ARG A 82 -13.54 -20.45 -25.95
C ARG A 82 -13.01 -21.90 -26.01
N ARG A 83 -11.83 -22.15 -25.41
CA ARG A 83 -11.22 -23.49 -25.36
C ARG A 83 -12.01 -24.46 -24.48
N HIS A 84 -12.48 -24.02 -23.32
CA HIS A 84 -13.11 -24.93 -22.35
C HIS A 84 -14.63 -25.01 -22.45
N PHE A 85 -15.29 -23.92 -22.89
CA PHE A 85 -16.76 -23.83 -22.88
C PHE A 85 -17.37 -23.53 -24.25
N GLY A 86 -16.54 -23.32 -25.29
CA GLY A 86 -17.02 -22.92 -26.61
C GLY A 86 -17.64 -21.55 -26.71
N VAL A 87 -17.56 -20.73 -25.61
CA VAL A 87 -18.24 -19.45 -25.52
C VAL A 87 -17.27 -18.31 -25.84
N SER A 88 -17.69 -17.40 -26.72
CA SER A 88 -16.91 -16.23 -27.09
C SER A 88 -17.47 -14.97 -26.42
N TYR A 89 -16.56 -14.19 -25.82
CA TYR A 89 -16.85 -12.88 -25.22
C TYR A 89 -15.93 -11.81 -25.80
N HIS A 90 -16.47 -10.61 -25.97
CA HIS A 90 -15.61 -9.45 -26.18
C HIS A 90 -14.84 -9.14 -24.87
N PRO A 91 -13.52 -8.84 -24.94
CA PRO A 91 -12.70 -8.63 -23.74
C PRO A 91 -13.25 -7.60 -22.75
N ASP A 92 -13.85 -6.50 -23.24
CA ASP A 92 -14.41 -5.46 -22.36
C ASP A 92 -15.68 -5.90 -21.63
N HIS A 93 -16.53 -6.68 -22.30
CA HIS A 93 -17.70 -7.28 -21.66
C HIS A 93 -17.24 -8.32 -20.62
N LEU A 94 -16.26 -9.15 -20.97
CA LEU A 94 -15.71 -10.15 -20.07
C LEU A 94 -15.11 -9.52 -18.80
N ARG A 95 -14.38 -8.40 -18.92
CA ARG A 95 -13.84 -7.68 -17.75
C ARG A 95 -14.94 -7.25 -16.79
N ARG A 96 -16.07 -6.75 -17.31
CA ARG A 96 -17.23 -6.37 -16.49
C ARG A 96 -17.86 -7.61 -15.83
N ALA A 97 -18.02 -8.69 -16.59
CA ALA A 97 -18.61 -9.93 -16.08
C ALA A 97 -17.75 -10.57 -14.97
N LEU A 98 -16.42 -10.64 -15.17
CA LEU A 98 -15.48 -11.15 -14.16
C LEU A 98 -15.55 -10.34 -12.87
N ARG A 99 -15.61 -9.00 -12.97
CA ARG A 99 -15.75 -8.13 -11.80
C ARG A 99 -17.08 -8.34 -11.08
N ALA A 100 -18.19 -8.37 -11.81
CA ALA A 100 -19.53 -8.43 -11.24
C ALA A 100 -19.87 -9.80 -10.64
N ARG A 101 -19.40 -10.90 -11.27
CA ARG A 101 -19.81 -12.27 -10.92
C ARG A 101 -18.76 -13.06 -10.13
N LEU A 102 -17.47 -12.74 -10.27
CA LEU A 102 -16.35 -13.41 -9.57
C LEU A 102 -15.51 -12.49 -8.69
N GLY A 103 -15.79 -11.18 -8.67
CA GLY A 103 -14.98 -10.22 -7.90
C GLY A 103 -13.56 -10.00 -8.46
N TRP A 104 -13.24 -10.52 -9.64
CA TRP A 104 -11.91 -10.39 -10.24
C TRP A 104 -11.68 -9.00 -10.83
N THR A 105 -10.68 -8.32 -10.31
CA THR A 105 -10.30 -6.97 -10.73
C THR A 105 -8.82 -6.93 -11.14
N SER A 106 -8.41 -5.87 -11.84
CA SER A 106 -7.01 -5.66 -12.18
C SER A 106 -6.21 -5.33 -10.92
N GLN A 107 -5.22 -6.15 -10.61
CA GLN A 107 -4.34 -5.98 -9.45
C GLN A 107 -2.89 -5.82 -9.93
N LYS A 108 -2.12 -4.96 -9.26
CA LYS A 108 -0.67 -4.85 -9.47
C LYS A 108 0.03 -5.94 -8.64
N PRO A 109 0.75 -6.89 -9.26
CA PRO A 109 1.47 -7.91 -8.50
C PRO A 109 2.53 -7.28 -7.59
N ARG A 110 2.65 -7.77 -6.37
CA ARG A 110 3.77 -7.45 -5.48
C ARG A 110 4.95 -8.37 -5.82
N ARG A 111 6.14 -7.80 -5.90
CA ARG A 111 7.37 -8.59 -5.98
C ARG A 111 7.67 -9.17 -4.61
N ARG A 112 8.01 -10.45 -4.56
CA ARG A 112 8.49 -11.13 -3.36
C ARG A 112 9.77 -11.87 -3.71
N ALA A 113 10.79 -11.75 -2.88
CA ALA A 113 12.02 -12.50 -3.06
C ALA A 113 11.73 -14.00 -2.94
N LYS A 114 12.38 -14.80 -3.75
CA LYS A 114 12.26 -16.28 -3.68
C LYS A 114 12.93 -16.84 -2.43
N GLU A 115 13.92 -16.12 -1.94
CA GLU A 115 14.74 -16.45 -0.77
C GLU A 115 14.05 -16.07 0.56
N ARG A 116 12.86 -15.48 0.50
CA ARG A 116 12.10 -15.06 1.69
C ARG A 116 11.61 -16.29 2.46
N ASP A 117 11.91 -16.32 3.77
CA ASP A 117 11.51 -17.36 4.71
C ASP A 117 10.30 -16.88 5.55
N GLU A 118 9.09 -17.26 5.13
CA GLU A 118 7.84 -16.88 5.83
C GLU A 118 7.75 -17.50 7.24
N ASP A 119 8.24 -18.75 7.41
CA ASP A 119 8.21 -19.41 8.70
C ASP A 119 9.20 -18.77 9.67
N GLY A 120 10.38 -18.39 9.16
CA GLY A 120 11.38 -17.63 9.91
C GLY A 120 10.85 -16.26 10.34
N ILE A 121 10.17 -15.54 9.45
CA ILE A 121 9.53 -14.25 9.75
C ILE A 121 8.44 -14.42 10.82
N ALA A 122 7.57 -15.43 10.67
CA ALA A 122 6.51 -15.68 11.64
C ALA A 122 7.06 -16.08 13.03
N ARG A 123 8.18 -16.81 13.08
CA ARG A 123 8.88 -17.15 14.32
C ARG A 123 9.50 -15.92 14.95
N TRP A 124 10.18 -15.08 14.15
CA TRP A 124 10.78 -13.84 14.60
C TRP A 124 9.74 -12.90 15.25
N LEU A 125 8.59 -12.72 14.61
CA LEU A 125 7.49 -11.90 15.14
C LEU A 125 6.95 -12.44 16.47
N ARG A 126 6.85 -13.77 16.63
CA ARG A 126 6.29 -14.37 17.83
C ARG A 126 7.28 -14.52 18.98
N GLN A 127 8.56 -14.66 18.72
CA GLN A 127 9.58 -15.00 19.70
C GLN A 127 10.67 -13.94 19.83
N ASP A 128 11.35 -13.62 18.71
CA ASP A 128 12.53 -12.76 18.74
C ASP A 128 12.17 -11.30 19.00
N PHE A 129 11.21 -10.75 18.27
CA PHE A 129 10.83 -9.36 18.46
C PHE A 129 10.33 -9.05 19.88
N PRO A 130 9.42 -9.84 20.50
CA PRO A 130 9.04 -9.62 21.89
C PRO A 130 10.21 -9.74 22.87
N ARG A 131 11.16 -10.68 22.62
CA ARG A 131 12.39 -10.81 23.40
C ARG A 131 13.25 -9.54 23.32
N VAL A 132 13.43 -9.01 22.10
CA VAL A 132 14.21 -7.78 21.83
C VAL A 132 13.58 -6.58 22.53
N VAL A 133 12.27 -6.38 22.35
CA VAL A 133 11.53 -5.30 23.01
C VAL A 133 11.59 -5.42 24.52
N GLY A 134 11.35 -6.61 25.07
CA GLY A 134 11.45 -6.86 26.52
C GLY A 134 12.85 -6.61 27.07
N ALA A 135 13.91 -6.96 26.33
CA ALA A 135 15.28 -6.65 26.70
C ALA A 135 15.58 -5.15 26.65
N ALA A 136 15.06 -4.42 25.65
CA ALA A 136 15.17 -2.98 25.54
C ALA A 136 14.51 -2.27 26.74
N TRP A 137 13.29 -2.66 27.10
CA TRP A 137 12.56 -2.05 28.23
C TRP A 137 13.23 -2.32 29.56
N ARG A 138 13.77 -3.52 29.81
CA ARG A 138 14.52 -3.81 31.03
C ARG A 138 15.77 -2.95 31.19
N ARG A 139 16.41 -2.57 30.08
CA ARG A 139 17.57 -1.67 30.03
C ARG A 139 17.19 -0.19 30.04
N SER A 140 15.90 0.15 30.08
CA SER A 140 15.39 1.51 29.82
C SER A 140 15.94 2.09 28.50
N ALA A 141 16.11 1.25 27.49
CA ALA A 141 16.65 1.61 26.20
C ALA A 141 15.53 2.07 25.25
N TYR A 142 15.81 3.07 24.44
CA TYR A 142 14.95 3.41 23.29
C TYR A 142 14.97 2.27 22.27
N LEU A 143 13.80 1.94 21.73
CA LEU A 143 13.72 1.13 20.52
C LEU A 143 13.89 2.07 19.33
N VAL A 144 14.79 1.74 18.42
CA VAL A 144 15.16 2.56 17.26
C VAL A 144 14.96 1.71 16.02
N LEU A 145 14.00 2.07 15.18
CA LEU A 145 13.68 1.38 13.93
C LEU A 145 14.26 2.23 12.82
N LEU A 146 15.37 1.79 12.22
CA LEU A 146 16.25 2.57 11.34
C LEU A 146 16.19 2.06 9.91
N ASP A 147 16.25 2.98 8.96
CA ASP A 147 16.33 2.69 7.52
C ASP A 147 17.02 3.81 6.74
N GLU A 148 17.44 3.50 5.52
CA GLU A 148 17.99 4.46 4.58
C GLU A 148 17.16 4.53 3.30
N SER A 149 17.15 5.71 2.70
CA SER A 149 16.46 5.91 1.44
C SER A 149 17.12 6.97 0.57
N GLY A 150 16.97 6.82 -0.76
CA GLY A 150 17.39 7.83 -1.73
C GLY A 150 16.19 8.52 -2.37
N PHE A 151 16.26 9.83 -2.56
CA PHE A 151 15.28 10.67 -3.23
C PHE A 151 15.90 11.22 -4.51
N GLN A 152 15.36 10.82 -5.64
CA GLN A 152 15.86 11.26 -6.94
C GLN A 152 15.22 12.58 -7.35
N LEU A 153 15.95 13.41 -8.08
CA LEU A 153 15.42 14.62 -8.69
C LEU A 153 14.32 14.31 -9.70
N THR A 154 14.46 13.18 -10.42
CA THR A 154 13.40 12.65 -11.28
C THR A 154 12.20 12.23 -10.46
N PRO A 155 11.01 12.85 -10.60
CA PRO A 155 9.88 12.62 -9.73
C PRO A 155 9.23 11.25 -9.95
N SER A 156 8.66 10.70 -8.88
CA SER A 156 7.71 9.60 -8.99
C SER A 156 6.41 10.12 -9.60
N VAL A 157 5.97 9.54 -10.73
CA VAL A 157 4.76 9.98 -11.42
C VAL A 157 3.52 9.27 -10.89
N ARG A 158 2.52 10.04 -10.44
CA ARG A 158 1.19 9.56 -10.04
C ARG A 158 0.11 10.20 -10.90
N ARG A 159 -0.99 9.45 -11.05
CA ARG A 159 -2.17 9.97 -11.74
C ARG A 159 -2.74 11.19 -11.01
N THR A 160 -3.05 12.22 -11.77
CA THR A 160 -3.74 13.42 -11.29
C THR A 160 -5.04 13.65 -12.09
N LEU A 161 -5.89 14.54 -11.60
CA LEU A 161 -7.10 14.91 -12.30
C LEU A 161 -6.76 15.81 -13.51
N ALA A 162 -7.33 15.48 -14.64
CA ALA A 162 -7.21 16.27 -15.86
C ALA A 162 -8.47 16.12 -16.71
N LYS A 163 -8.67 17.04 -17.65
CA LYS A 163 -9.77 16.98 -18.61
C LYS A 163 -9.64 15.72 -19.45
N ARG A 164 -10.76 15.05 -19.72
CA ARG A 164 -10.78 13.82 -20.53
C ARG A 164 -10.11 14.06 -21.90
N GLY A 165 -9.16 13.19 -22.25
CA GLY A 165 -8.39 13.29 -23.48
C GLY A 165 -7.18 14.23 -23.42
N HIS A 166 -6.96 14.92 -22.29
CA HIS A 166 -5.81 15.79 -22.09
C HIS A 166 -4.89 15.16 -21.03
N THR A 167 -3.84 14.51 -21.47
CA THR A 167 -2.83 13.97 -20.54
C THR A 167 -1.95 15.13 -20.05
N PRO A 168 -1.84 15.34 -18.72
CA PRO A 168 -0.92 16.35 -18.19
C PRO A 168 0.53 16.00 -18.55
N VAL A 169 1.30 17.02 -18.85
CA VAL A 169 2.76 16.92 -19.05
C VAL A 169 3.43 17.45 -17.79
N LEU A 170 4.42 16.75 -17.31
CA LEU A 170 5.27 17.14 -16.21
C LEU A 170 6.68 17.32 -16.76
N ASP A 171 7.13 18.57 -16.86
CA ASP A 171 8.49 18.86 -17.25
C ASP A 171 9.41 18.64 -16.04
N ALA A 172 10.34 17.72 -16.16
CA ALA A 172 11.28 17.37 -15.12
C ALA A 172 12.66 17.08 -15.73
N TRP A 173 13.69 17.27 -14.93
CA TRP A 173 15.06 16.92 -15.32
C TRP A 173 15.23 15.40 -15.41
N ASP A 174 15.80 14.94 -16.50
CA ASP A 174 16.26 13.54 -16.63
C ASP A 174 17.70 13.40 -16.12
N ARG A 175 17.89 13.71 -14.83
CA ARG A 175 19.17 13.62 -14.13
C ARG A 175 19.06 12.57 -13.03
N ARG A 176 20.19 11.92 -12.75
CA ARG A 176 20.29 10.93 -11.66
C ARG A 176 20.68 11.55 -10.32
N ASP A 177 20.62 12.90 -10.23
CA ASP A 177 20.87 13.60 -8.97
C ASP A 177 19.90 13.14 -7.89
N ARG A 178 20.42 12.97 -6.69
CA ARG A 178 19.65 12.44 -5.56
C ARG A 178 20.13 12.98 -4.23
N ILE A 179 19.27 12.88 -3.24
CA ILE A 179 19.56 13.08 -1.83
C ILE A 179 19.38 11.74 -1.14
N SER A 180 20.41 11.26 -0.44
CA SER A 180 20.30 10.11 0.45
C SER A 180 19.92 10.59 1.85
N ALA A 181 19.11 9.81 2.54
CA ALA A 181 18.64 10.09 3.89
C ALA A 181 18.79 8.84 4.76
N ILE A 182 19.10 9.05 6.03
CA ILE A 182 18.97 8.06 7.10
C ILE A 182 17.87 8.56 8.01
N SER A 183 16.93 7.70 8.39
CA SER A 183 15.97 8.03 9.44
C SER A 183 15.78 6.91 10.44
N ALA A 184 15.16 7.25 11.55
CA ALA A 184 14.73 6.28 12.53
C ALA A 184 13.48 6.75 13.26
N ILE A 185 12.49 5.87 13.32
CA ILE A 185 11.40 6.00 14.28
C ILE A 185 11.90 5.49 15.64
N THR A 186 11.81 6.31 16.67
CA THR A 186 12.21 5.96 18.02
C THR A 186 11.01 5.82 18.94
N VAL A 187 11.02 4.79 19.78
CA VAL A 187 10.01 4.55 20.81
C VAL A 187 10.68 4.67 22.19
N SER A 188 10.18 5.58 23.03
CA SER A 188 10.75 5.79 24.36
C SER A 188 10.39 4.65 25.31
N PRO A 189 11.31 4.25 26.25
CA PRO A 189 11.16 3.01 27.04
C PRO A 189 10.02 3.03 28.05
N ARG A 190 9.61 4.20 28.55
CA ARG A 190 8.63 4.30 29.65
C ARG A 190 7.27 4.79 29.23
N ARG A 191 7.24 5.75 28.28
CA ARG A 191 6.00 6.44 27.87
C ARG A 191 5.59 6.05 26.46
N HIS A 192 6.36 5.18 25.79
CA HIS A 192 6.19 4.72 24.42
C HIS A 192 5.97 5.87 23.42
N ARG A 193 6.52 7.07 23.73
CA ARG A 193 6.41 8.22 22.84
C ARG A 193 7.22 7.98 21.58
N LEU A 194 6.60 8.26 20.46
CA LEU A 194 7.21 8.19 19.15
C LEU A 194 7.91 9.51 18.82
N ASN A 195 9.03 9.40 18.12
CA ASN A 195 9.69 10.54 17.50
C ASN A 195 10.38 10.07 16.22
N LEU A 196 10.51 10.98 15.25
CA LEU A 196 11.29 10.77 14.04
C LEU A 196 12.60 11.54 14.15
N HIS A 197 13.69 10.86 13.86
CA HIS A 197 15.02 11.46 13.69
C HIS A 197 15.47 11.20 12.26
N PHE A 198 16.09 12.17 11.62
CA PHE A 198 16.59 12.02 10.26
C PHE A 198 17.85 12.85 10.01
N GLN A 199 18.63 12.41 9.05
CA GLN A 199 19.81 13.08 8.53
C GLN A 199 19.80 12.98 7.01
N LEU A 200 20.04 14.07 6.32
CA LEU A 200 20.22 14.13 4.87
C LEU A 200 21.70 14.22 4.56
N LEU A 201 22.16 13.40 3.61
CA LEU A 201 23.53 13.42 3.17
C LEU A 201 23.76 14.52 2.12
N PRO A 202 25.02 14.86 1.82
CA PRO A 202 25.37 15.69 0.68
C PRO A 202 24.82 15.14 -0.64
N ASP A 203 24.68 16.03 -1.62
CA ASP A 203 24.14 15.68 -2.93
C ASP A 203 24.93 14.55 -3.59
N ASN A 204 24.18 13.61 -4.16
CA ASN A 204 24.70 12.43 -4.84
C ASN A 204 25.51 11.45 -3.97
N ALA A 205 25.66 11.71 -2.67
CA ALA A 205 26.27 10.76 -1.76
C ALA A 205 25.41 9.51 -1.57
N ASN A 206 26.08 8.35 -1.49
CA ASN A 206 25.47 7.11 -1.00
C ASN A 206 25.72 7.01 0.49
N VAL A 207 24.79 6.43 1.22
CA VAL A 207 25.00 6.11 2.63
C VAL A 207 26.13 5.06 2.74
N GLN A 208 27.11 5.36 3.58
CA GLN A 208 28.23 4.49 3.91
C GLN A 208 28.17 4.09 5.40
N ALA A 209 29.00 3.16 5.81
CA ALA A 209 29.06 2.73 7.20
C ALA A 209 29.50 3.85 8.17
N GLU A 210 30.29 4.78 7.68
CA GLU A 210 30.73 5.97 8.40
C GLU A 210 29.55 6.91 8.70
N ASP A 211 28.65 7.09 7.73
CA ASP A 211 27.44 7.91 7.88
C ASP A 211 26.49 7.27 8.92
N VAL A 212 26.38 5.93 8.90
CA VAL A 212 25.59 5.20 9.92
C VAL A 212 26.16 5.43 11.32
N VAL A 213 27.49 5.39 11.47
CA VAL A 213 28.14 5.66 12.75
C VAL A 213 27.93 7.11 13.19
N GLU A 214 28.04 8.06 12.27
CA GLU A 214 27.77 9.47 12.56
C GLU A 214 26.33 9.69 13.01
N TYR A 215 25.39 9.08 12.30
CA TYR A 215 23.98 9.11 12.66
C TYR A 215 23.72 8.53 14.06
N LEU A 216 24.30 7.36 14.39
CA LEU A 216 24.17 6.74 15.71
C LEU A 216 24.78 7.61 16.82
N ARG A 217 25.90 8.31 16.56
CA ARG A 217 26.49 9.30 17.49
C ARG A 217 25.54 10.45 17.76
N GLY A 218 25.00 11.03 16.68
CA GLY A 218 24.00 12.11 16.79
C GLY A 218 22.77 11.70 17.58
N LEU A 219 22.22 10.52 17.24
CA LEU A 219 21.04 9.98 17.91
C LEU A 219 21.31 9.73 19.41
N ARG A 220 22.47 9.14 19.75
CA ARG A 220 22.89 8.92 21.13
C ARG A 220 23.02 10.23 21.92
N ALA A 221 23.60 11.28 21.29
CA ALA A 221 23.73 12.60 21.93
C ALA A 221 22.36 13.24 22.22
N VAL A 222 21.36 13.01 21.37
CA VAL A 222 20.00 13.53 21.55
C VAL A 222 19.23 12.72 22.60
N LEU A 223 19.23 11.39 22.50
CA LEU A 223 18.44 10.51 23.36
C LEU A 223 19.01 10.42 24.79
N ARG A 224 20.34 10.50 24.95
CA ARG A 224 21.06 10.41 26.22
C ARG A 224 20.66 9.20 27.07
N ALA A 225 20.39 8.09 26.40
CA ALA A 225 19.93 6.83 26.98
C ALA A 225 20.43 5.65 26.16
N PRO A 226 20.42 4.43 26.71
CA PRO A 226 20.68 3.22 25.94
C PRO A 226 19.73 3.10 24.74
N MET A 227 20.18 2.44 23.68
CA MET A 227 19.41 2.22 22.46
C MET A 227 19.43 0.73 22.09
N THR A 228 18.32 0.25 21.54
CA THR A 228 18.22 -1.01 20.82
C THR A 228 17.80 -0.70 19.40
N VAL A 229 18.74 -0.82 18.47
CA VAL A 229 18.57 -0.44 17.05
C VAL A 229 18.17 -1.68 16.26
N LEU A 230 17.04 -1.61 15.57
CA LEU A 230 16.62 -2.59 14.57
C LEU A 230 16.82 -2.00 13.18
N TRP A 231 17.49 -2.75 12.33
CA TRP A 231 17.77 -2.38 10.95
C TRP A 231 17.79 -3.60 10.03
N ASP A 232 17.90 -3.39 8.74
CA ASP A 232 18.02 -4.46 7.79
C ASP A 232 19.44 -5.11 7.84
N ARG A 233 19.60 -6.20 7.09
CA ARG A 233 20.90 -6.91 7.00
C ARG A 233 21.85 -6.33 5.98
N ASN A 234 21.80 -5.02 5.71
CA ASN A 234 22.73 -4.37 4.80
C ASN A 234 24.17 -4.51 5.28
N GLN A 235 25.11 -4.53 4.32
CA GLN A 235 26.54 -4.67 4.64
C GLN A 235 27.12 -3.46 5.38
N ILE A 236 26.50 -2.29 5.23
CA ILE A 236 26.91 -1.05 5.92
C ILE A 236 26.55 -1.03 7.40
N HIS A 237 25.69 -1.95 7.86
CA HIS A 237 25.23 -2.08 9.26
C HIS A 237 26.15 -3.01 10.07
N GLY A 238 25.58 -3.88 10.86
CA GLY A 238 26.29 -4.78 11.78
C GLY A 238 27.34 -5.70 11.16
N ARG A 239 27.45 -5.77 9.82
CA ARG A 239 28.53 -6.49 9.12
C ARG A 239 29.76 -5.63 8.88
N SER A 240 29.63 -4.31 8.85
CA SER A 240 30.74 -3.37 8.65
C SER A 240 31.73 -3.41 9.82
N LYS A 241 33.02 -3.36 9.48
CA LYS A 241 34.11 -3.25 10.49
C LYS A 241 34.04 -1.91 11.24
N VAL A 242 33.65 -0.84 10.56
CA VAL A 242 33.52 0.51 11.14
C VAL A 242 32.41 0.54 12.17
N VAL A 243 31.22 0.01 11.82
CA VAL A 243 30.10 -0.08 12.76
C VAL A 243 30.42 -1.01 13.93
N LYS A 244 31.03 -2.18 13.69
CA LYS A 244 31.47 -3.09 14.78
C LYS A 244 32.44 -2.43 15.74
N ALA A 245 33.41 -1.67 15.25
CA ALA A 245 34.36 -0.94 16.08
C ALA A 245 33.66 0.13 16.95
N TYR A 246 32.70 0.83 16.38
CA TYR A 246 31.87 1.78 17.13
C TYR A 246 31.04 1.10 18.22
N LEU A 247 30.33 0.02 17.88
CA LEU A 247 29.50 -0.72 18.83
C LEU A 247 30.32 -1.32 19.98
N ALA A 248 31.54 -1.78 19.70
CA ALA A 248 32.44 -2.30 20.74
C ALA A 248 32.83 -1.24 21.79
N GLN A 249 32.87 0.04 21.39
CA GLN A 249 33.15 1.18 22.28
C GLN A 249 31.89 1.70 22.98
N HIS A 250 30.69 1.27 22.54
CA HIS A 250 29.41 1.79 23.00
C HIS A 250 28.44 0.66 23.34
N PRO A 251 28.67 -0.08 24.46
CA PRO A 251 27.86 -1.24 24.83
C PRO A 251 26.39 -0.87 25.19
N GLU A 252 26.10 0.41 25.40
CA GLU A 252 24.75 0.93 25.57
C GLU A 252 23.92 0.89 24.29
N VAL A 253 24.58 0.77 23.11
CA VAL A 253 23.93 0.60 21.79
C VAL A 253 23.94 -0.88 21.44
N VAL A 254 22.79 -1.52 21.49
CA VAL A 254 22.60 -2.90 21.08
C VAL A 254 21.89 -2.90 19.72
N THR A 255 22.28 -3.81 18.84
CA THR A 255 21.68 -3.92 17.50
C THR A 255 21.06 -5.28 17.28
N GLU A 256 19.96 -5.29 16.55
CA GLU A 256 19.24 -6.50 16.12
C GLU A 256 18.85 -6.34 14.65
N ASP A 257 18.88 -7.44 13.90
CA ASP A 257 18.50 -7.43 12.50
C ASP A 257 17.02 -7.76 12.31
N PHE A 258 16.36 -7.05 11.40
CA PHE A 258 15.09 -7.52 10.84
C PHE A 258 15.29 -8.83 10.06
N PRO A 259 14.26 -9.66 9.90
CA PRO A 259 14.31 -10.80 9.00
C PRO A 259 14.68 -10.38 7.59
N ALA A 260 15.46 -11.21 6.91
CA ALA A 260 15.84 -10.95 5.53
C ALA A 260 14.60 -10.91 4.62
N TYR A 261 14.61 -10.01 3.64
CA TYR A 261 13.54 -9.87 2.64
C TYR A 261 12.15 -9.58 3.22
N ALA A 262 12.10 -8.88 4.36
CA ALA A 262 10.86 -8.49 5.04
C ALA A 262 10.80 -6.96 5.29
N PRO A 263 10.90 -6.11 4.26
CA PRO A 263 10.89 -4.65 4.43
C PRO A 263 9.61 -4.15 5.09
N GLU A 264 8.49 -4.83 4.90
CA GLU A 264 7.22 -4.47 5.52
C GLU A 264 7.20 -4.56 7.05
N LEU A 265 8.24 -5.12 7.67
CA LEU A 265 8.40 -5.12 9.12
C LEU A 265 9.12 -3.86 9.64
N ASN A 266 9.75 -3.09 8.74
CA ASN A 266 10.38 -1.84 9.13
C ASN A 266 9.40 -0.68 8.93
N PRO A 267 8.87 -0.04 9.99
CA PRO A 267 7.92 1.05 9.85
C PRO A 267 8.52 2.29 9.17
N ASP A 268 9.83 2.42 9.15
CA ASP A 268 10.52 3.51 8.46
C ASP A 268 10.37 3.45 6.93
N GLU A 269 10.11 2.25 6.36
CA GLU A 269 9.64 2.11 4.97
C GLU A 269 8.31 2.82 4.72
N GLY A 270 7.45 2.91 5.74
CA GLY A 270 6.21 3.71 5.70
C GLY A 270 6.51 5.20 5.57
N VAL A 271 7.52 5.72 6.28
CA VAL A 271 8.01 7.10 6.15
C VAL A 271 8.42 7.39 4.72
N TRP A 272 9.22 6.50 4.14
CA TRP A 272 9.69 6.66 2.76
C TRP A 272 8.58 6.52 1.73
N GLY A 273 7.66 5.57 1.95
CA GLY A 273 6.48 5.40 1.11
C GLY A 273 5.59 6.63 1.10
N TRP A 274 5.31 7.20 2.27
CA TRP A 274 4.54 8.43 2.45
C TRP A 274 5.23 9.63 1.78
N ALA A 275 6.53 9.80 1.99
CA ALA A 275 7.28 10.89 1.38
C ALA A 275 7.35 10.75 -0.15
N LYS A 276 7.89 9.64 -0.68
CA LYS A 276 8.16 9.44 -2.12
C LYS A 276 6.91 9.36 -2.97
N TYR A 277 5.96 8.51 -2.54
CA TYR A 277 4.79 8.17 -3.34
C TYR A 277 3.54 8.94 -2.90
N GLY A 278 3.58 9.58 -1.75
CA GLY A 278 2.54 10.46 -1.23
C GLY A 278 2.83 11.91 -1.57
N ARG A 279 3.72 12.52 -0.85
CA ARG A 279 3.90 13.98 -0.81
C ARG A 279 4.77 14.53 -1.92
N LEU A 280 5.85 13.83 -2.31
CA LEU A 280 6.76 14.25 -3.36
C LEU A 280 6.37 13.73 -4.76
N SER A 281 5.27 13.00 -4.88
CA SER A 281 4.78 12.58 -6.20
C SER A 281 4.48 13.77 -7.08
N ASN A 282 4.92 13.71 -8.34
CA ASN A 282 4.80 14.79 -9.34
C ASN A 282 5.50 16.11 -8.95
N LEU A 283 6.39 16.09 -7.97
CA LEU A 283 7.25 17.23 -7.67
C LEU A 283 8.41 17.26 -8.68
N ALA A 284 8.38 18.19 -9.63
CA ALA A 284 9.50 18.48 -10.52
C ALA A 284 10.35 19.59 -9.88
N ALA A 285 11.30 19.21 -9.04
CA ALA A 285 12.22 20.15 -8.43
C ALA A 285 13.28 20.61 -9.45
N ASP A 286 13.63 21.90 -9.43
CA ASP A 286 14.60 22.47 -10.36
C ASP A 286 16.04 21.99 -10.10
N ASN A 287 16.35 21.69 -8.84
CA ASN A 287 17.66 21.21 -8.38
C ASN A 287 17.54 20.46 -7.06
N THR A 288 18.67 19.93 -6.57
CA THR A 288 18.75 19.19 -5.31
C THR A 288 18.48 20.05 -4.09
N ASP A 289 18.77 21.35 -4.12
CA ASP A 289 18.48 22.25 -2.98
C ASP A 289 16.98 22.38 -2.77
N VAL A 290 16.22 22.63 -3.84
CA VAL A 290 14.74 22.67 -3.79
C VAL A 290 14.15 21.35 -3.31
N LEU A 291 14.67 20.23 -3.81
CA LEU A 291 14.24 18.90 -3.35
C LEU A 291 14.56 18.70 -1.86
N ARG A 292 15.72 19.15 -1.40
CA ARG A 292 16.18 19.09 -0.02
C ARG A 292 15.27 19.87 0.91
N ASP A 293 14.93 21.10 0.55
CA ASP A 293 14.05 21.96 1.33
C ASP A 293 12.67 21.32 1.51
N HIS A 294 12.07 20.83 0.41
CA HIS A 294 10.81 20.10 0.47
C HIS A 294 10.88 18.85 1.33
N LEU A 295 11.99 18.11 1.25
CA LEU A 295 12.17 16.90 2.04
C LEU A 295 12.32 17.21 3.53
N ILE A 296 13.08 18.25 3.89
CA ILE A 296 13.21 18.71 5.28
C ILE A 296 11.84 19.12 5.84
N ASP A 297 11.10 19.96 5.11
CA ASP A 297 9.79 20.41 5.53
C ASP A 297 8.83 19.25 5.78
N LEU A 298 8.81 18.27 4.89
CA LEU A 298 7.98 17.08 5.03
C LEU A 298 8.37 16.22 6.24
N LEU A 299 9.66 15.95 6.43
CA LEU A 299 10.13 15.14 7.55
C LEU A 299 9.94 15.87 8.89
N VAL A 300 10.06 17.19 8.92
CA VAL A 300 9.73 18.01 10.11
C VAL A 300 8.23 17.96 10.40
N GLN A 301 7.36 18.09 9.39
CA GLN A 301 5.91 17.93 9.57
C GLN A 301 5.58 16.56 10.14
N LEU A 302 6.16 15.50 9.56
CA LEU A 302 5.95 14.14 10.02
C LEU A 302 6.43 13.93 11.46
N LYS A 303 7.57 14.49 11.84
CA LYS A 303 8.09 14.46 13.21
C LYS A 303 7.12 15.07 14.22
N LEU A 304 6.32 16.04 13.81
CA LEU A 304 5.32 16.71 14.64
C LEU A 304 3.95 16.01 14.63
N ASP A 305 3.82 14.89 13.91
CA ASP A 305 2.59 14.11 13.78
C ASP A 305 2.79 12.69 14.37
N PRO A 306 2.66 12.51 15.68
CA PRO A 306 2.85 11.21 16.32
C PRO A 306 1.77 10.20 15.95
N GLU A 307 0.56 10.64 15.55
CA GLU A 307 -0.51 9.74 15.12
C GLU A 307 -0.16 9.10 13.78
N LEU A 308 0.38 9.90 12.85
CA LEU A 308 0.85 9.39 11.57
C LEU A 308 2.06 8.46 11.74
N LEU A 309 2.99 8.77 12.66
CA LEU A 309 4.11 7.87 12.99
C LEU A 309 3.61 6.54 13.59
N ALA A 310 2.59 6.59 14.44
CA ALA A 310 1.96 5.39 15.01
C ALA A 310 1.34 4.52 13.91
N SER A 311 0.66 5.12 12.93
CA SER A 311 0.05 4.36 11.83
C SER A 311 1.06 3.55 11.02
N PHE A 312 2.28 4.06 10.83
CA PHE A 312 3.33 3.29 10.14
C PHE A 312 3.78 2.07 10.94
N ILE A 313 3.81 2.15 12.27
CA ILE A 313 4.10 0.99 13.13
C ILE A 313 2.95 -0.02 13.06
N GLU A 314 1.70 0.44 13.14
CA GLU A 314 0.52 -0.41 13.05
C GLU A 314 0.45 -1.17 11.72
N GLU A 315 0.82 -0.52 10.60
CA GLU A 315 0.85 -1.15 9.28
C GLU A 315 1.84 -2.32 9.18
N THR A 316 2.88 -2.37 10.02
CA THR A 316 3.88 -3.45 10.02
C THR A 316 3.41 -4.73 10.69
N ASN A 317 2.33 -4.71 11.45
CA ASN A 317 1.88 -5.80 12.32
C ASN A 317 2.93 -6.23 13.36
N LEU A 318 3.89 -5.38 13.71
CA LEU A 318 4.79 -5.62 14.83
C LEU A 318 3.98 -5.70 16.13
N PRO A 319 4.20 -6.70 17.00
CA PRO A 319 3.52 -6.79 18.29
C PRO A 319 4.11 -5.78 19.28
N LEU A 320 3.97 -4.50 18.98
CA LEU A 320 4.44 -3.38 19.79
C LEU A 320 3.23 -2.58 20.31
N ALA A 321 3.02 -2.61 21.62
CA ALA A 321 2.02 -1.76 22.26
C ALA A 321 2.59 -0.33 22.42
N LEU A 322 1.92 0.64 21.83
CA LEU A 322 2.25 2.08 21.87
C LEU A 322 1.44 2.79 22.95
#